data_90d0be0a07a14412d813e74d39695b6a
#
_entry.id   90d0be0a07a14412d813e74d39695b6a
#
_cell.length_a   1.000
_cell.length_b   1.000
_cell.length_c   1.000
_cell.angle_alpha   90.00
_cell.angle_beta   90.00
_cell.angle_gamma   90.00
#
_symmetry.space_group_name_H-M   'P 1'
#
loop_
_entity.id
_entity.type
_entity.pdbx_description
1 polymer ?
#
loop_
_entity_poly.entity_id
_entity_poly.type
_entity_poly.pdbx_seq_one_letter_code
_entity_poly.pdbx_strand_id
1 'polypeptide(L)'
;MDLITTAHPERPELDMSFSGKLLRAVAQGEMPESMRLFRPGRTVAFGRLDRMRPGFDDARRVAIAHGMTPVLRHAGGHAAAYDSDSLIIEVFRRHDQGLRGLESRFIEMADLLQRAFAQAGVSLVLGELPGEYCPGRYSLHLPGGPKVVGIAQRVLTDASLTTAVAVVDGGEALRTVIAAVYEALELPLEVNTVGAVTDQYPEASCELVRQTLIDCGIADGSLQPTARLEA
;
A
#
# COMPACT_ATOMS: atom_id res chain seq x y z
N MET A 1 -14.60 -12.81 0.86
CA MET A 1 -14.47 -11.43 1.42
C MET A 1 -15.34 -10.48 0.64
N ASP A 2 -15.86 -9.46 1.29
CA ASP A 2 -16.60 -8.38 0.62
C ASP A 2 -15.64 -7.35 0.03
N LEU A 3 -16.02 -6.74 -1.11
CA LEU A 3 -15.24 -5.70 -1.74
C LEU A 3 -15.75 -4.32 -1.31
N ILE A 4 -14.85 -3.47 -0.79
CA ILE A 4 -15.10 -2.07 -0.40
C ILE A 4 -14.31 -1.17 -1.33
N THR A 5 -14.96 -0.15 -1.89
CA THR A 5 -14.31 0.82 -2.81
C THR A 5 -14.33 2.26 -2.28
N THR A 6 -14.87 2.48 -1.09
CA THR A 6 -14.94 3.81 -0.47
C THR A 6 -13.56 4.44 -0.33
N ALA A 7 -13.41 5.67 -0.81
CA ALA A 7 -12.19 6.46 -0.76
C ALA A 7 -12.49 7.93 -0.42
N HIS A 8 -11.51 8.61 0.17
CA HIS A 8 -11.58 10.02 0.53
C HIS A 8 -10.36 10.77 -0.04
N PRO A 9 -10.22 10.87 -1.39
CA PRO A 9 -9.00 11.39 -2.01
C PRO A 9 -8.67 12.83 -1.61
N GLU A 10 -9.69 13.66 -1.33
CA GLU A 10 -9.50 15.04 -0.86
C GLU A 10 -9.14 15.13 0.64
N ARG A 11 -9.28 14.03 1.36
CA ARG A 11 -9.06 13.96 2.81
C ARG A 11 -8.39 12.65 3.21
N PRO A 12 -7.09 12.43 2.86
CA PRO A 12 -6.38 11.17 3.09
C PRO A 12 -6.37 10.68 4.54
N GLU A 13 -6.48 11.62 5.52
CA GLU A 13 -6.58 11.27 6.94
C GLU A 13 -7.87 10.49 7.27
N LEU A 14 -8.94 10.68 6.49
CA LEU A 14 -10.17 9.89 6.63
C LEU A 14 -9.96 8.46 6.15
N ASP A 15 -9.16 8.22 5.09
CA ASP A 15 -8.85 6.87 4.64
C ASP A 15 -8.09 6.09 5.71
N MET A 16 -7.11 6.73 6.37
CA MET A 16 -6.41 6.12 7.51
C MET A 16 -7.37 5.80 8.66
N SER A 17 -8.25 6.75 9.00
CA SER A 17 -9.24 6.57 10.06
C SER A 17 -10.23 5.45 9.72
N PHE A 18 -10.68 5.39 8.47
CA PHE A 18 -11.62 4.39 7.97
C PHE A 18 -11.01 2.98 8.02
N SER A 19 -9.77 2.79 7.53
CA SER A 19 -9.05 1.51 7.65
C SER A 19 -8.93 1.04 9.10
N GLY A 20 -8.65 1.97 10.02
CA GLY A 20 -8.61 1.67 11.46
C GLY A 20 -9.96 1.26 12.05
N LYS A 21 -11.07 1.83 11.56
CA LYS A 21 -12.44 1.44 11.97
C LYS A 21 -12.80 0.07 11.42
N LEU A 22 -12.54 -0.18 10.12
CA LEU A 22 -12.77 -1.48 9.49
C LEU A 22 -12.01 -2.60 10.21
N LEU A 23 -10.73 -2.40 10.51
CA LEU A 23 -9.93 -3.39 11.23
C LEU A 23 -10.56 -3.75 12.59
N ARG A 24 -11.06 -2.77 13.34
CA ARG A 24 -11.72 -3.01 14.62
C ARG A 24 -13.06 -3.72 14.46
N ALA A 25 -13.88 -3.31 13.49
CA ALA A 25 -15.18 -3.91 13.22
C ALA A 25 -15.02 -5.40 12.82
N VAL A 26 -14.02 -5.72 11.99
CA VAL A 26 -13.69 -7.11 11.65
C VAL A 26 -13.20 -7.88 12.88
N ALA A 27 -12.33 -7.29 13.72
CA ALA A 27 -11.87 -7.93 14.95
C ALA A 27 -13.03 -8.27 15.92
N GLN A 28 -14.01 -7.39 16.02
CA GLN A 28 -15.19 -7.54 16.87
C GLN A 28 -16.27 -8.46 16.26
N GLY A 29 -16.11 -8.84 14.98
CA GLY A 29 -17.12 -9.65 14.26
C GLY A 29 -18.33 -8.86 13.81
N GLU A 30 -18.27 -7.53 13.87
CA GLU A 30 -19.32 -6.62 13.41
C GLU A 30 -19.35 -6.49 11.88
N MET A 31 -18.21 -6.80 11.23
CA MET A 31 -18.09 -6.86 9.79
C MET A 31 -17.41 -8.16 9.34
N PRO A 32 -17.77 -8.70 8.17
CA PRO A 32 -17.06 -9.83 7.58
C PRO A 32 -15.64 -9.46 7.17
N GLU A 33 -14.82 -10.47 6.89
CA GLU A 33 -13.55 -10.28 6.21
C GLU A 33 -13.76 -9.54 4.90
N SER A 34 -12.93 -8.55 4.61
CA SER A 34 -13.14 -7.63 3.50
C SER A 34 -11.83 -7.26 2.82
N MET A 35 -11.94 -6.99 1.52
CA MET A 35 -10.88 -6.33 0.76
C MET A 35 -11.35 -4.91 0.44
N ARG A 36 -10.52 -3.92 0.75
CA ARG A 36 -10.72 -2.55 0.30
C ARG A 36 -9.72 -2.23 -0.81
N LEU A 37 -10.22 -1.71 -1.93
CA LEU A 37 -9.43 -1.40 -3.12
C LEU A 37 -9.82 0.00 -3.61
N PHE A 38 -8.89 0.94 -3.55
CA PHE A 38 -9.18 2.34 -3.86
C PHE A 38 -7.97 3.12 -4.39
N ARG A 39 -8.26 4.24 -5.06
CA ARG A 39 -7.27 5.23 -5.46
C ARG A 39 -7.17 6.29 -4.36
N PRO A 40 -5.99 6.52 -3.78
CA PRO A 40 -5.80 7.49 -2.70
C PRO A 40 -5.67 8.91 -3.22
N GLY A 41 -5.76 9.88 -2.30
CA GLY A 41 -5.28 11.24 -2.53
C GLY A 41 -3.77 11.37 -2.34
N ARG A 42 -3.22 12.54 -2.65
CA ARG A 42 -1.79 12.86 -2.54
C ARG A 42 -1.31 12.77 -1.09
N THR A 43 -0.53 11.79 -0.77
CA THR A 43 -0.22 11.40 0.62
C THR A 43 1.25 11.05 0.81
N VAL A 44 1.83 11.52 1.91
CA VAL A 44 3.02 10.90 2.53
C VAL A 44 2.57 10.22 3.82
N ALA A 45 2.60 8.89 3.82
CA ALA A 45 2.21 8.06 4.96
C ALA A 45 3.44 7.71 5.80
N PHE A 46 3.60 8.36 6.93
CA PHE A 46 4.68 8.15 7.89
C PHE A 46 4.40 6.96 8.79
N GLY A 47 5.44 6.17 9.08
CA GLY A 47 5.40 5.12 10.08
C GLY A 47 5.57 5.63 11.51
N ARG A 48 5.34 4.75 12.49
CA ARG A 48 5.54 5.11 13.91
C ARG A 48 7.01 5.40 14.24
N LEU A 49 7.95 4.73 13.58
CA LEU A 49 9.39 4.95 13.78
C LEU A 49 9.81 6.32 13.26
N ASP A 50 9.22 6.78 12.16
CA ASP A 50 9.52 8.10 11.61
C ASP A 50 9.13 9.22 12.58
N ARG A 51 7.98 9.06 13.26
CA ARG A 51 7.52 10.02 14.27
C ARG A 51 8.50 10.23 15.42
N MET A 52 9.37 9.26 15.69
CA MET A 52 10.35 9.32 16.77
C MET A 52 11.68 9.95 16.33
N ARG A 53 11.84 10.24 15.03
CA ARG A 53 13.08 10.83 14.51
C ARG A 53 13.12 12.34 14.71
N PRO A 54 14.29 12.93 14.99
CA PRO A 54 14.43 14.39 15.18
C PRO A 54 13.91 15.20 13.98
N GLY A 55 14.14 14.72 12.76
CA GLY A 55 13.72 15.37 11.51
C GLY A 55 12.25 15.18 11.12
N PHE A 56 11.42 14.58 11.96
CA PHE A 56 10.02 14.25 11.62
C PHE A 56 9.18 15.48 11.24
N ASP A 57 9.28 16.57 12.01
CA ASP A 57 8.52 17.79 11.73
C ASP A 57 9.01 18.48 10.45
N ASP A 58 10.29 18.39 10.14
CA ASP A 58 10.86 18.87 8.88
C ASP A 58 10.34 18.02 7.71
N ALA A 59 10.35 16.72 7.82
CA ALA A 59 9.82 15.80 6.80
C ALA A 59 8.33 16.05 6.52
N ARG A 60 7.54 16.38 7.55
CA ARG A 60 6.12 16.77 7.37
C ARG A 60 5.99 18.09 6.59
N ARG A 61 6.84 19.09 6.91
CA ARG A 61 6.86 20.37 6.17
C ARG A 61 7.26 20.17 4.72
N VAL A 62 8.24 19.33 4.47
CA VAL A 62 8.67 18.92 3.13
C VAL A 62 7.52 18.29 2.35
N ALA A 63 6.81 17.32 2.94
CA ALA A 63 5.64 16.72 2.30
C ALA A 63 4.60 17.77 1.90
N ILE A 64 4.25 18.69 2.82
CA ILE A 64 3.29 19.78 2.55
C ILE A 64 3.79 20.70 1.44
N ALA A 65 5.07 21.06 1.42
CA ALA A 65 5.67 21.92 0.38
C ALA A 65 5.58 21.28 -1.02
N HIS A 66 5.58 19.95 -1.09
CA HIS A 66 5.34 19.19 -2.33
C HIS A 66 3.85 18.92 -2.62
N GLY A 67 2.93 19.55 -1.88
CA GLY A 67 1.48 19.38 -2.07
C GLY A 67 0.95 18.02 -1.66
N MET A 68 1.65 17.33 -0.74
CA MET A 68 1.22 16.04 -0.18
C MET A 68 0.64 16.21 1.22
N THR A 69 -0.36 15.42 1.56
CA THR A 69 -0.94 15.37 2.91
C THR A 69 -0.13 14.42 3.78
N PRO A 70 0.54 14.89 4.86
CA PRO A 70 1.25 14.02 5.78
C PRO A 70 0.27 13.30 6.71
N VAL A 71 0.26 11.97 6.70
CA VAL A 71 -0.57 11.13 7.59
C VAL A 71 0.28 10.15 8.39
N LEU A 72 -0.19 9.74 9.57
CA LEU A 72 0.40 8.62 10.32
C LEU A 72 -0.36 7.33 10.01
N ARG A 73 0.35 6.34 9.46
CA ARG A 73 -0.25 5.06 9.12
C ARG A 73 -0.29 4.09 10.29
N HIS A 74 -1.26 3.18 10.24
CA HIS A 74 -1.41 2.14 11.27
C HIS A 74 -0.43 0.97 11.07
N ALA A 75 -0.09 0.66 9.82
CA ALA A 75 0.85 -0.42 9.47
C ALA A 75 2.31 -0.03 9.75
N GLY A 76 3.18 -1.03 9.83
CA GLY A 76 4.61 -0.84 10.08
C GLY A 76 5.38 -0.22 8.91
N GLY A 77 6.68 0.02 9.12
CA GLY A 77 7.63 0.54 8.12
C GLY A 77 7.85 2.05 8.20
N HIS A 78 8.67 2.58 7.28
CA HIS A 78 9.02 4.00 7.12
C HIS A 78 8.08 4.74 6.15
N ALA A 79 8.33 6.02 5.92
CA ALA A 79 7.54 6.86 5.03
C ALA A 79 7.42 6.27 3.62
N ALA A 80 6.22 6.40 3.06
CA ALA A 80 5.91 6.08 1.67
C ALA A 80 5.03 7.18 1.09
N ALA A 81 5.25 7.55 -0.18
CA ALA A 81 4.43 8.52 -0.89
C ALA A 81 3.58 7.81 -1.96
N TYR A 82 2.38 8.31 -2.17
CA TYR A 82 1.45 7.85 -3.18
C TYR A 82 0.39 8.91 -3.47
N ASP A 83 -0.28 8.77 -4.61
CA ASP A 83 -1.32 9.70 -5.06
C ASP A 83 -2.42 8.98 -5.86
N SER A 84 -3.21 9.75 -6.64
CA SER A 84 -4.29 9.21 -7.47
C SER A 84 -3.85 8.25 -8.56
N ASP A 85 -2.56 8.19 -8.89
CA ASP A 85 -1.99 7.27 -9.86
C ASP A 85 -1.38 6.02 -9.21
N SER A 86 -1.77 5.81 -7.95
CA SER A 86 -1.48 4.62 -7.15
C SER A 86 -2.77 3.87 -6.80
N LEU A 87 -2.62 2.60 -6.43
CA LEU A 87 -3.70 1.79 -5.85
C LEU A 87 -3.33 1.39 -4.43
N ILE A 88 -4.30 1.49 -3.52
CA ILE A 88 -4.22 0.92 -2.18
C ILE A 88 -5.07 -0.33 -2.14
N ILE A 89 -4.47 -1.44 -1.71
CA ILE A 89 -5.10 -2.73 -1.52
C ILE A 89 -5.01 -3.07 -0.03
N GLU A 90 -6.14 -3.21 0.63
CA GLU A 90 -6.23 -3.53 2.05
C GLU A 90 -7.05 -4.81 2.23
N VAL A 91 -6.49 -5.80 2.93
CA VAL A 91 -7.18 -7.05 3.27
C VAL A 91 -7.33 -7.13 4.77
N PHE A 92 -8.58 -7.21 5.22
CA PHE A 92 -8.97 -7.30 6.63
C PHE A 92 -9.42 -8.73 6.91
N ARG A 93 -8.72 -9.44 7.80
CA ARG A 93 -9.04 -10.84 8.16
C ARG A 93 -9.09 -11.02 9.66
N ARG A 94 -10.02 -11.87 10.10
CA ARG A 94 -10.02 -12.43 11.47
C ARG A 94 -8.99 -13.54 11.57
N HIS A 95 -8.45 -13.72 12.74
CA HIS A 95 -7.57 -14.84 13.07
C HIS A 95 -7.46 -15.00 14.59
N ASP A 96 -7.06 -16.17 15.02
CA ASP A 96 -6.73 -16.54 16.41
C ASP A 96 -5.20 -16.72 16.60
N GLN A 97 -4.42 -16.48 15.59
CA GLN A 97 -2.99 -16.81 15.54
C GLN A 97 -2.07 -15.65 15.93
N GLY A 98 -2.60 -14.43 16.12
CA GLY A 98 -1.80 -13.25 16.42
C GLY A 98 -0.67 -13.07 15.39
N LEU A 99 0.57 -13.05 15.87
CA LEU A 99 1.74 -12.87 15.00
C LEU A 99 2.16 -14.12 14.22
N ARG A 100 1.68 -15.32 14.55
CA ARG A 100 2.12 -16.57 13.91
C ARG A 100 1.84 -16.59 12.40
N GLY A 101 0.74 -16.01 11.94
CA GLY A 101 0.39 -15.92 10.51
C GLY A 101 0.95 -14.70 9.78
N LEU A 102 1.93 -13.98 10.35
CA LEU A 102 2.43 -12.74 9.77
C LEU A 102 3.09 -12.97 8.40
N GLU A 103 3.91 -13.98 8.28
CA GLU A 103 4.63 -14.29 7.04
C GLU A 103 3.68 -14.77 5.93
N SER A 104 2.75 -15.69 6.25
CA SER A 104 1.79 -16.21 5.26
C SER A 104 0.93 -15.10 4.67
N ARG A 105 0.48 -14.13 5.47
CA ARG A 105 -0.31 -12.99 4.99
C ARG A 105 0.47 -12.08 4.03
N PHE A 106 1.78 -11.91 4.25
CA PHE A 106 2.63 -11.19 3.29
C PHE A 106 2.76 -11.97 1.98
N ILE A 107 3.00 -13.27 2.04
CA ILE A 107 3.13 -14.15 0.86
C ILE A 107 1.82 -14.15 0.07
N GLU A 108 0.68 -14.31 0.72
CA GLU A 108 -0.64 -14.31 0.08
C GLU A 108 -0.92 -12.98 -0.65
N MET A 109 -0.59 -11.85 -0.03
CA MET A 109 -0.75 -10.54 -0.66
C MET A 109 0.20 -10.39 -1.85
N ALA A 110 1.47 -10.78 -1.72
CA ALA A 110 2.44 -10.70 -2.80
C ALA A 110 2.04 -11.60 -3.99
N ASP A 111 1.56 -12.82 -3.73
CA ASP A 111 1.08 -13.75 -4.76
C ASP A 111 -0.14 -13.20 -5.51
N LEU A 112 -1.14 -12.68 -4.77
CA LEU A 112 -2.30 -12.04 -5.39
C LEU A 112 -1.87 -10.89 -6.32
N LEU A 113 -0.97 -10.03 -5.85
CA LEU A 113 -0.47 -8.91 -6.62
C LEU A 113 0.31 -9.36 -7.85
N GLN A 114 1.23 -10.33 -7.72
CA GLN A 114 1.99 -10.85 -8.87
C GLN A 114 1.07 -11.46 -9.93
N ARG A 115 0.05 -12.23 -9.54
CA ARG A 115 -0.95 -12.79 -10.46
C ARG A 115 -1.77 -11.71 -11.16
N ALA A 116 -2.27 -10.73 -10.41
CA ALA A 116 -3.09 -9.66 -10.98
C ALA A 116 -2.28 -8.78 -11.95
N PHE A 117 -1.06 -8.41 -11.57
CA PHE A 117 -0.18 -7.66 -12.46
C PHE A 117 0.22 -8.46 -13.71
N ALA A 118 0.47 -9.76 -13.58
CA ALA A 118 0.75 -10.63 -14.73
C ALA A 118 -0.44 -10.69 -15.70
N GLN A 119 -1.69 -10.72 -15.20
CA GLN A 119 -2.88 -10.62 -16.04
C GLN A 119 -3.01 -9.25 -16.74
N ALA A 120 -2.50 -8.19 -16.10
CA ALA A 120 -2.39 -6.87 -16.70
C ALA A 120 -1.19 -6.72 -17.66
N GLY A 121 -0.45 -7.80 -17.95
CA GLY A 121 0.73 -7.78 -18.81
C GLY A 121 2.00 -7.25 -18.15
N VAL A 122 2.04 -7.12 -16.82
CA VAL A 122 3.15 -6.57 -16.04
C VAL A 122 3.83 -7.68 -15.24
N SER A 123 5.14 -7.85 -15.40
CA SER A 123 5.94 -8.76 -14.58
C SER A 123 6.46 -8.06 -13.34
N LEU A 124 6.30 -8.69 -12.17
CA LEU A 124 6.84 -8.20 -10.90
C LEU A 124 7.74 -9.26 -10.25
N VAL A 125 8.85 -8.81 -9.69
CA VAL A 125 9.82 -9.63 -8.94
C VAL A 125 9.63 -9.37 -7.45
N LEU A 126 9.52 -10.45 -6.67
CA LEU A 126 9.43 -10.38 -5.21
C LEU A 126 10.84 -10.26 -4.61
N GLY A 127 11.02 -9.30 -3.73
CA GLY A 127 12.26 -9.12 -2.98
C GLY A 127 12.53 -7.65 -2.66
N GLU A 128 13.45 -7.44 -1.74
CA GLU A 128 13.92 -6.12 -1.34
C GLU A 128 15.04 -5.65 -2.28
N LEU A 129 15.00 -4.39 -2.68
CA LEU A 129 16.10 -3.74 -3.39
C LEU A 129 17.04 -3.05 -2.38
N PRO A 130 18.35 -3.18 -2.55
CA PRO A 130 19.29 -2.44 -1.71
C PRO A 130 19.01 -0.93 -1.76
N GLY A 131 18.85 -0.32 -0.58
CA GLY A 131 18.60 1.11 -0.46
C GLY A 131 17.20 1.59 -0.84
N GLU A 132 16.22 0.70 -1.01
CA GLU A 132 14.83 1.10 -1.30
C GLU A 132 14.20 1.88 -0.13
N TYR A 133 13.24 2.76 -0.44
CA TYR A 133 12.40 3.36 0.60
C TYR A 133 11.55 2.30 1.31
N CYS A 134 11.32 2.47 2.62
CA CYS A 134 10.55 1.53 3.43
C CYS A 134 10.88 0.07 3.09
N PRO A 135 12.12 -0.39 3.34
CA PRO A 135 12.62 -1.69 2.90
C PRO A 135 11.81 -2.85 3.47
N GLY A 136 11.66 -3.90 2.68
CA GLY A 136 10.88 -5.06 3.11
C GLY A 136 11.05 -6.28 2.19
N ARG A 137 11.22 -7.48 2.78
CA ARG A 137 11.38 -8.77 2.08
C ARG A 137 10.27 -9.07 1.07
N TYR A 138 9.11 -8.44 1.22
CA TYR A 138 7.92 -8.66 0.38
C TYR A 138 7.63 -7.46 -0.51
N SER A 139 8.60 -6.59 -0.75
CA SER A 139 8.51 -5.57 -1.80
C SER A 139 8.38 -6.23 -3.17
N LEU A 140 7.64 -5.58 -4.09
CA LEU A 140 7.62 -5.99 -5.48
C LEU A 140 8.23 -4.89 -6.34
N HIS A 141 9.12 -5.28 -7.23
CA HIS A 141 9.82 -4.36 -8.13
C HIS A 141 9.73 -4.83 -9.58
N LEU A 142 9.99 -3.93 -10.52
CA LEU A 142 10.09 -4.27 -11.94
C LEU A 142 11.38 -5.09 -12.19
N PRO A 143 11.42 -5.96 -13.19
CA PRO A 143 12.65 -6.71 -13.53
C PRO A 143 13.82 -5.75 -13.83
N GLY A 144 14.84 -5.77 -12.95
CA GLY A 144 15.99 -4.85 -13.05
C GLY A 144 15.64 -3.37 -12.86
N GLY A 145 14.46 -3.07 -12.36
CA GLY A 145 13.90 -1.72 -12.22
C GLY A 145 13.54 -1.36 -10.77
N PRO A 146 12.81 -0.25 -10.59
CA PRO A 146 12.45 0.27 -9.28
C PRO A 146 11.41 -0.58 -8.56
N LYS A 147 11.32 -0.39 -7.24
CA LYS A 147 10.21 -0.84 -6.43
C LYS A 147 8.93 -0.10 -6.83
N VAL A 148 7.88 -0.87 -7.08
CA VAL A 148 6.57 -0.34 -7.46
C VAL A 148 5.46 -0.76 -6.49
N VAL A 149 5.72 -1.77 -5.63
CA VAL A 149 4.77 -2.18 -4.58
C VAL A 149 5.47 -2.31 -3.24
N GLY A 150 4.90 -1.70 -2.21
CA GLY A 150 5.24 -1.92 -0.81
C GLY A 150 4.10 -2.61 -0.07
N ILE A 151 4.40 -3.63 0.75
CA ILE A 151 3.42 -4.35 1.56
C ILE A 151 3.76 -4.16 3.04
N ALA A 152 2.73 -3.90 3.85
CA ALA A 152 2.87 -3.74 5.28
C ALA A 152 1.69 -4.37 6.03
N GLN A 153 1.82 -4.61 7.33
CA GLN A 153 0.74 -5.17 8.15
C GLN A 153 0.52 -4.39 9.45
N ARG A 154 -0.71 -4.45 9.91
CA ARG A 154 -1.13 -4.16 11.29
C ARG A 154 -1.82 -5.40 11.84
N VAL A 155 -1.30 -5.94 12.94
CA VAL A 155 -1.86 -7.13 13.60
C VAL A 155 -2.44 -6.72 14.95
N LEU A 156 -3.69 -7.11 15.19
CA LEU A 156 -4.37 -7.10 16.48
C LEU A 156 -4.41 -8.54 17.02
N THR A 157 -4.96 -8.74 18.20
CA THR A 157 -5.12 -10.08 18.80
C THR A 157 -5.97 -10.98 17.90
N ASP A 158 -7.09 -10.45 17.38
CA ASP A 158 -8.16 -11.24 16.74
C ASP A 158 -8.32 -10.90 15.25
N ALA A 159 -7.55 -9.94 14.72
CA ALA A 159 -7.63 -9.55 13.31
C ALA A 159 -6.32 -8.94 12.80
N SER A 160 -6.19 -8.90 11.49
CA SER A 160 -5.08 -8.25 10.80
C SER A 160 -5.57 -7.41 9.62
N LEU A 161 -4.82 -6.35 9.36
CA LEU A 161 -4.82 -5.60 8.12
C LEU A 161 -3.50 -5.87 7.41
N THR A 162 -3.56 -6.44 6.21
CA THR A 162 -2.45 -6.44 5.26
C THR A 162 -2.73 -5.39 4.21
N THR A 163 -1.84 -4.42 4.06
CA THR A 163 -1.99 -3.31 3.12
C THR A 163 -0.87 -3.30 2.11
N ALA A 164 -1.19 -3.06 0.85
CA ALA A 164 -0.23 -2.82 -0.22
C ALA A 164 -0.48 -1.45 -0.86
N VAL A 165 0.60 -0.79 -1.25
CA VAL A 165 0.59 0.40 -2.09
C VAL A 165 1.26 0.03 -3.39
N ALA A 166 0.54 0.12 -4.51
CA ALA A 166 1.07 -0.09 -5.85
C ALA A 166 1.12 1.26 -6.57
N VAL A 167 2.32 1.72 -6.91
CA VAL A 167 2.54 2.93 -7.71
C VAL A 167 2.46 2.53 -9.18
N VAL A 168 1.36 2.91 -9.84
CA VAL A 168 1.13 2.53 -11.23
C VAL A 168 1.73 3.56 -12.18
N ASP A 169 1.54 4.86 -11.90
CA ASP A 169 2.12 5.96 -12.69
C ASP A 169 2.65 7.08 -11.78
N GLY A 170 3.24 8.13 -12.36
CA GLY A 170 3.72 9.29 -11.59
C GLY A 170 5.04 9.07 -10.83
N GLY A 171 5.81 8.05 -11.17
CA GLY A 171 7.03 7.65 -10.45
C GLY A 171 8.05 8.77 -10.23
N GLU A 172 8.26 9.66 -11.21
CA GLU A 172 9.22 10.77 -11.11
C GLU A 172 8.81 11.79 -10.03
N ALA A 173 7.53 12.15 -9.98
CA ALA A 173 7.01 13.08 -8.99
C ALA A 173 7.13 12.50 -7.57
N LEU A 174 6.77 11.23 -7.39
CA LEU A 174 6.88 10.54 -6.10
C LEU A 174 8.34 10.33 -5.68
N ARG A 175 9.25 10.07 -6.64
CA ARG A 175 10.71 9.98 -6.40
C ARG A 175 11.24 11.27 -5.79
N THR A 176 10.86 12.43 -6.34
CA THR A 176 11.27 13.74 -5.83
C THR A 176 10.79 13.96 -4.38
N VAL A 177 9.54 13.62 -4.09
CA VAL A 177 8.97 13.76 -2.74
C VAL A 177 9.65 12.82 -1.74
N ILE A 178 9.81 11.54 -2.10
CA ILE A 178 10.40 10.54 -1.19
C ILE A 178 11.87 10.88 -0.91
N ALA A 179 12.64 11.33 -1.90
CA ALA A 179 14.02 11.74 -1.70
C ALA A 179 14.13 12.87 -0.66
N ALA A 180 13.34 13.93 -0.81
CA ALA A 180 13.34 15.06 0.12
C ALA A 180 12.84 14.67 1.54
N VAL A 181 11.82 13.80 1.63
CA VAL A 181 11.30 13.29 2.92
C VAL A 181 12.34 12.43 3.63
N TYR A 182 13.06 11.55 2.89
CA TYR A 182 14.09 10.67 3.47
C TYR A 182 15.32 11.45 3.91
N GLU A 183 15.72 12.47 3.15
CA GLU A 183 16.76 13.41 3.56
C GLU A 183 16.41 14.11 4.90
N ALA A 184 15.20 14.64 5.01
CA ALA A 184 14.71 15.29 6.24
C ALA A 184 14.63 14.31 7.43
N LEU A 185 14.31 13.02 7.18
CA LEU A 185 14.28 11.98 8.20
C LEU A 185 15.66 11.40 8.52
N GLU A 186 16.74 11.82 7.81
CA GLU A 186 18.07 11.23 7.91
C GLU A 186 18.02 9.69 7.70
N LEU A 187 17.27 9.25 6.69
CA LEU A 187 17.16 7.85 6.29
C LEU A 187 17.93 7.61 4.99
N PRO A 188 18.61 6.46 4.86
CA PRO A 188 19.28 6.11 3.61
C PRO A 188 18.25 5.86 2.51
N LEU A 189 18.56 6.27 1.28
CA LEU A 189 17.76 6.03 0.09
C LEU A 189 18.62 6.01 -1.17
N GLU A 190 18.49 4.94 -1.94
CA GLU A 190 18.92 4.89 -3.34
C GLU A 190 17.77 5.38 -4.22
N VAL A 191 17.83 6.61 -4.68
CA VAL A 191 16.72 7.31 -5.35
C VAL A 191 16.19 6.55 -6.58
N ASN A 192 17.07 5.84 -7.30
CA ASN A 192 16.69 5.04 -8.47
C ASN A 192 15.85 3.80 -8.14
N THR A 193 15.69 3.45 -6.86
CA THR A 193 14.79 2.38 -6.43
C THR A 193 13.33 2.81 -6.32
N VAL A 194 13.03 4.10 -6.48
CA VAL A 194 11.68 4.66 -6.46
C VAL A 194 11.19 4.82 -7.90
N GLY A 195 10.01 4.27 -8.21
CA GLY A 195 9.43 4.39 -9.55
C GLY A 195 7.98 3.96 -9.62
N ALA A 196 7.48 3.80 -10.83
CA ALA A 196 6.13 3.38 -11.16
C ALA A 196 6.12 2.25 -12.18
N VAL A 197 4.99 1.57 -12.30
CA VAL A 197 4.81 0.48 -13.29
C VAL A 197 5.01 1.00 -14.72
N THR A 198 4.52 2.22 -15.01
CA THR A 198 4.65 2.86 -16.33
C THR A 198 6.09 3.15 -16.74
N ASP A 199 7.07 3.10 -15.83
CA ASP A 199 8.50 3.25 -16.18
C ASP A 199 8.98 2.15 -17.16
N GLN A 200 8.35 0.95 -17.15
CA GLN A 200 8.64 -0.15 -18.08
C GLN A 200 7.41 -0.63 -18.87
N TYR A 201 6.21 -0.36 -18.39
CA TYR A 201 4.94 -0.79 -18.98
C TYR A 201 4.01 0.40 -19.20
N PRO A 202 4.27 1.25 -20.21
CA PRO A 202 3.57 2.53 -20.41
C PRO A 202 2.05 2.40 -20.63
N GLU A 203 1.58 1.23 -21.05
CA GLU A 203 0.14 0.95 -21.24
C GLU A 203 -0.57 0.53 -19.94
N ALA A 204 0.15 0.36 -18.83
CA ALA A 204 -0.45 0.01 -17.56
C ALA A 204 -1.28 1.18 -17.01
N SER A 205 -2.40 0.86 -16.38
CA SER A 205 -3.26 1.86 -15.74
C SER A 205 -3.82 1.33 -14.41
N CYS A 206 -4.14 2.25 -13.51
CA CYS A 206 -4.80 1.90 -12.25
C CYS A 206 -6.10 1.11 -12.48
N GLU A 207 -6.88 1.46 -13.53
CA GLU A 207 -8.14 0.77 -13.80
C GLU A 207 -7.91 -0.66 -14.29
N LEU A 208 -6.93 -0.88 -15.18
CA LEU A 208 -6.58 -2.24 -15.62
C LEU A 208 -6.12 -3.10 -14.45
N VAL A 209 -5.18 -2.61 -13.64
CA VAL A 209 -4.67 -3.35 -12.47
C VAL A 209 -5.78 -3.58 -11.44
N ARG A 210 -6.66 -2.60 -11.22
CA ARG A 210 -7.82 -2.75 -10.33
C ARG A 210 -8.75 -3.87 -10.79
N GLN A 211 -9.05 -3.93 -12.09
CA GLN A 211 -9.92 -4.96 -12.64
C GLN A 211 -9.30 -6.35 -12.50
N THR A 212 -8.02 -6.50 -12.85
CA THR A 212 -7.33 -7.80 -12.72
C THR A 212 -7.20 -8.26 -11.26
N LEU A 213 -7.06 -7.34 -10.30
CA LEU A 213 -7.09 -7.68 -8.87
C LEU A 213 -8.44 -8.26 -8.44
N ILE A 214 -9.54 -7.66 -8.90
CA ILE A 214 -10.90 -8.16 -8.62
C ILE A 214 -11.10 -9.53 -9.27
N ASP A 215 -10.72 -9.68 -10.54
CA ASP A 215 -10.88 -10.93 -11.29
C ASP A 215 -10.07 -12.08 -10.64
N CYS A 216 -8.83 -11.82 -10.24
CA CYS A 216 -8.02 -12.78 -9.49
C CYS A 216 -8.65 -13.18 -8.16
N GLY A 217 -9.16 -12.20 -7.39
CA GLY A 217 -9.82 -12.46 -6.12
C GLY A 217 -11.12 -13.25 -6.25
N ILE A 218 -11.88 -13.05 -7.33
CA ILE A 218 -13.06 -13.86 -7.64
C ILE A 218 -12.65 -15.28 -8.06
N ALA A 219 -11.64 -15.39 -8.93
CA ALA A 219 -11.19 -16.67 -9.47
C ALA A 219 -10.64 -17.61 -8.40
N ASP A 220 -9.92 -17.10 -7.39
CA ASP A 220 -9.40 -17.89 -6.28
C ASP A 220 -10.37 -18.03 -5.09
N GLY A 221 -11.58 -17.46 -5.20
CA GLY A 221 -12.61 -17.52 -4.17
C GLY A 221 -12.38 -16.59 -2.97
N SER A 222 -11.37 -15.75 -3.01
CA SER A 222 -11.10 -14.80 -1.92
C SER A 222 -12.05 -13.61 -1.92
N LEU A 223 -12.65 -13.25 -3.07
CA LEU A 223 -13.71 -12.26 -3.19
C LEU A 223 -15.04 -12.90 -3.59
N GLN A 224 -16.14 -12.35 -3.08
CA GLN A 224 -17.48 -12.74 -3.52
C GLN A 224 -17.91 -11.89 -4.73
N PRO A 225 -18.56 -12.48 -5.76
CA PRO A 225 -18.92 -11.76 -6.99
C PRO A 225 -19.91 -10.59 -6.82
N THR A 226 -20.54 -10.42 -5.66
CA THR A 226 -21.77 -9.62 -5.50
C THR A 226 -21.80 -8.60 -4.38
N ALA A 227 -20.74 -8.32 -3.67
CA ALA A 227 -20.79 -7.36 -2.55
C ALA A 227 -20.01 -6.07 -2.84
N ARG A 228 -20.62 -5.11 -3.54
CA ARG A 228 -20.18 -3.71 -3.44
C ARG A 228 -20.88 -3.12 -2.20
N LEU A 229 -20.18 -3.05 -1.09
CA LEU A 229 -20.60 -2.19 0.02
C LEU A 229 -20.21 -0.76 -0.33
N GLU A 230 -21.15 0.03 -0.84
CA GLU A 230 -21.07 1.48 -0.83
C GLU A 230 -21.37 1.92 0.62
N ALA A 231 -20.35 2.39 1.33
CA ALA A 231 -20.48 2.93 2.68
C ALA A 231 -20.52 4.44 2.66
#